data_4591b965556f882bdaece7271bf2f275
#
_entry.id   4591b965556f882bdaece7271bf2f275
#
_cell.length_a   1.000
_cell.length_b   1.000
_cell.length_c   1.000
_cell.angle_alpha   90.00
_cell.angle_beta   90.00
_cell.angle_gamma   90.00
#
_symmetry.space_group_name_H-M   'P 1'
#
loop_
_entity.id
_entity.type
_entity.pdbx_description
1 polymer ?
#
loop_
_entity_poly.entity_id
_entity_poly.type
_entity_poly.pdbx_seq_one_letter_code
_entity_poly.pdbx_strand_id
1 'polypeptide(L)'
;MSRLSDANVSIAKEIIGRYPRPKSALIPLLHLAQEQHGWVSNESMSHIAELVGVTPAEVYGTASFYEMFKFHPVGRYCIDVCTNISCQLLGAWELLEHAERRLGVRAGSTTDDGMFTLEDVECIAACTEAPAIEVNYRYRYRVTPDDFDALIDKLTAGRLGDEVPRFGTLARVRQRTTDRWSGAGTTAQAEVDAR
;
A
#
# COMPACT_ATOMS: atom_id res chain seq x y z
N MET A 1 -10.97 14.83 -12.28
CA MET A 1 -12.14 14.31 -11.50
C MET A 1 -11.73 12.94 -10.94
N SER A 2 -11.55 12.86 -9.63
CA SER A 2 -10.97 11.66 -8.96
C SER A 2 -12.05 10.84 -8.22
N ARG A 3 -13.29 10.84 -8.72
CA ARG A 3 -14.35 9.95 -8.18
C ARG A 3 -14.10 8.51 -8.61
N LEU A 4 -14.58 7.54 -7.83
CA LEU A 4 -14.57 6.14 -8.24
C LEU A 4 -15.32 5.96 -9.57
N SER A 5 -14.79 5.15 -10.46
CA SER A 5 -15.45 4.76 -11.71
C SER A 5 -16.72 3.95 -11.42
N ASP A 6 -17.63 3.87 -12.37
CA ASP A 6 -18.88 3.11 -12.20
C ASP A 6 -18.61 1.63 -11.87
N ALA A 7 -17.57 1.04 -12.46
CA ALA A 7 -17.11 -0.31 -12.14
C ALA A 7 -16.69 -0.40 -10.67
N ASN A 8 -15.90 0.56 -10.19
CA ASN A 8 -15.46 0.60 -8.80
C ASN A 8 -16.58 0.96 -7.83
N VAL A 9 -17.58 1.74 -8.25
CA VAL A 9 -18.79 1.98 -7.44
C VAL A 9 -19.56 0.67 -7.22
N SER A 10 -19.68 -0.18 -8.24
CA SER A 10 -20.33 -1.49 -8.12
C SER A 10 -19.57 -2.39 -7.13
N ILE A 11 -18.24 -2.42 -7.23
CA ILE A 11 -17.37 -3.14 -6.29
C ILE A 11 -17.49 -2.56 -4.87
N ALA A 12 -17.53 -1.23 -4.74
CA ALA A 12 -17.67 -0.55 -3.45
C ALA A 12 -18.97 -0.94 -2.73
N LYS A 13 -20.08 -0.97 -3.46
CA LYS A 13 -21.38 -1.42 -2.91
C LYS A 13 -21.34 -2.86 -2.43
N GLU A 14 -20.69 -3.74 -3.19
CA GLU A 14 -20.48 -5.13 -2.79
C GLU A 14 -19.64 -5.22 -1.50
N ILE A 15 -18.54 -4.47 -1.43
CA ILE A 15 -17.69 -4.41 -0.23
C ILE A 15 -18.50 -3.93 0.98
N ILE A 16 -19.24 -2.83 0.85
CA ILE A 16 -20.07 -2.27 1.93
C ILE A 16 -21.06 -3.32 2.45
N GLY A 17 -21.70 -4.06 1.54
CA GLY A 17 -22.68 -5.10 1.90
C GLY A 17 -22.11 -6.29 2.69
N ARG A 18 -20.78 -6.45 2.74
CA ARG A 18 -20.11 -7.50 3.52
C ARG A 18 -19.95 -7.16 5.01
N TYR A 19 -20.17 -5.91 5.40
CA TYR A 19 -19.95 -5.43 6.75
C TYR A 19 -21.28 -5.13 7.45
N PRO A 20 -21.46 -5.52 8.73
CA PRO A 20 -22.64 -5.15 9.51
C PRO A 20 -22.83 -3.64 9.67
N ARG A 21 -21.72 -2.89 9.64
CA ARG A 21 -21.71 -1.43 9.69
C ARG A 21 -21.00 -0.89 8.45
N PRO A 22 -21.66 -0.08 7.61
CA PRO A 22 -21.05 0.48 6.39
C PRO A 22 -19.71 1.19 6.63
N LYS A 23 -19.56 1.89 7.74
CA LYS A 23 -18.31 2.58 8.14
C LYS A 23 -17.10 1.64 8.22
N SER A 24 -17.30 0.36 8.53
CA SER A 24 -16.21 -0.63 8.58
C SER A 24 -15.60 -0.94 7.19
N ALA A 25 -16.26 -0.52 6.12
CA ALA A 25 -15.76 -0.67 4.76
C ALA A 25 -14.78 0.45 4.34
N LEU A 26 -14.52 1.48 5.16
CA LEU A 26 -13.69 2.63 4.76
C LEU A 26 -12.31 2.22 4.26
N ILE A 27 -11.58 1.36 4.99
CA ILE A 27 -10.24 0.95 4.60
C ILE A 27 -10.21 0.26 3.23
N PRO A 28 -11.01 -0.78 2.95
CA PRO A 28 -11.03 -1.39 1.62
C PRO A 28 -11.51 -0.44 0.51
N LEU A 29 -12.37 0.54 0.80
CA LEU A 29 -12.77 1.55 -0.18
C LEU A 29 -11.65 2.55 -0.47
N LEU A 30 -10.87 2.93 0.53
CA LEU A 30 -9.66 3.75 0.36
C LEU A 30 -8.62 3.03 -0.50
N HIS A 31 -8.41 1.73 -0.29
CA HIS A 31 -7.56 0.91 -1.16
C HIS A 31 -8.08 0.88 -2.60
N LEU A 32 -9.39 0.76 -2.79
CA LEU A 32 -10.00 0.77 -4.12
C LEU A 32 -9.77 2.10 -4.85
N ALA A 33 -9.87 3.22 -4.12
CA ALA A 33 -9.57 4.55 -4.66
C ALA A 33 -8.09 4.70 -5.01
N GLN A 34 -7.19 4.26 -4.11
CA GLN A 34 -5.74 4.31 -4.33
C GLN A 34 -5.31 3.42 -5.50
N GLU A 35 -5.90 2.24 -5.66
CA GLU A 35 -5.64 1.38 -6.83
C GLU A 35 -6.05 2.06 -8.13
N GLN A 36 -7.17 2.79 -8.14
CA GLN A 36 -7.66 3.48 -9.34
C GLN A 36 -6.77 4.65 -9.75
N HIS A 37 -6.30 5.45 -8.81
CA HIS A 37 -5.64 6.73 -9.06
C HIS A 37 -4.15 6.76 -8.71
N GLY A 38 -3.64 5.75 -7.99
CA GLY A 38 -2.29 5.74 -7.42
C GLY A 38 -2.18 6.46 -6.08
N TRP A 39 -3.20 7.25 -5.69
CA TRP A 39 -3.29 7.99 -4.44
C TRP A 39 -4.75 8.27 -4.07
N VAL A 40 -5.01 8.77 -2.85
CA VAL A 40 -6.35 9.06 -2.34
C VAL A 40 -6.57 10.56 -2.33
N SER A 41 -7.36 11.06 -3.28
CA SER A 41 -7.70 12.48 -3.38
C SER A 41 -8.85 12.88 -2.45
N ASN A 42 -8.97 14.18 -2.16
CA ASN A 42 -10.12 14.73 -1.42
C ASN A 42 -11.46 14.41 -2.09
N GLU A 43 -11.49 14.39 -3.41
CA GLU A 43 -12.71 14.06 -4.18
C GLU A 43 -13.05 12.57 -4.05
N SER A 44 -12.05 11.68 -4.04
CA SER A 44 -12.25 10.25 -3.76
C SER A 44 -12.79 10.03 -2.35
N MET A 45 -12.24 10.72 -1.35
CA MET A 45 -12.70 10.63 0.03
C MET A 45 -14.13 11.13 0.19
N SER A 46 -14.47 12.25 -0.46
CA SER A 46 -15.85 12.77 -0.46
C SER A 46 -16.83 11.79 -1.10
N HIS A 47 -16.44 11.16 -2.20
CA HIS A 47 -17.27 10.14 -2.85
C HIS A 47 -17.45 8.87 -2.01
N ILE A 48 -16.38 8.43 -1.34
CA ILE A 48 -16.47 7.31 -0.37
C ILE A 48 -17.41 7.67 0.78
N ALA A 49 -17.34 8.91 1.29
CA ALA A 49 -18.23 9.39 2.35
C ALA A 49 -19.70 9.32 1.93
N GLU A 50 -20.03 9.76 0.71
CA GLU A 50 -21.37 9.63 0.13
C GLU A 50 -21.86 8.17 0.07
N LEU A 51 -20.99 7.25 -0.40
CA LEU A 51 -21.35 5.83 -0.55
C LEU A 51 -21.58 5.13 0.79
N VAL A 52 -20.83 5.51 1.81
CA VAL A 52 -20.88 4.88 3.15
C VAL A 52 -21.90 5.55 4.07
N GLY A 53 -22.27 6.81 3.78
CA GLY A 53 -23.16 7.60 4.62
C GLY A 53 -22.46 8.20 5.85
N VAL A 54 -21.21 8.64 5.70
CA VAL A 54 -20.41 9.31 6.74
C VAL A 54 -19.92 10.67 6.24
N THR A 55 -19.26 11.44 7.09
CA THR A 55 -18.68 12.72 6.69
C THR A 55 -17.32 12.55 6.00
N PRO A 56 -16.93 13.44 5.07
CA PRO A 56 -15.57 13.43 4.49
C PRO A 56 -14.45 13.51 5.55
N ALA A 57 -14.70 14.21 6.65
CA ALA A 57 -13.75 14.30 7.77
C ALA A 57 -13.51 12.95 8.45
N GLU A 58 -14.54 12.11 8.57
CA GLU A 58 -14.39 10.75 9.11
C GLU A 58 -13.59 9.85 8.16
N VAL A 59 -13.78 10.00 6.84
CA VAL A 59 -12.98 9.27 5.84
C VAL A 59 -11.53 9.72 5.90
N TYR A 60 -11.27 11.03 5.92
CA TYR A 60 -9.94 11.59 6.06
C TYR A 60 -9.26 11.15 7.36
N GLY A 61 -9.97 11.20 8.50
CA GLY A 61 -9.43 10.74 9.78
C GLY A 61 -9.05 9.26 9.76
N THR A 62 -9.80 8.43 9.03
CA THR A 62 -9.43 7.02 8.83
C THR A 62 -8.21 6.91 7.90
N ALA A 63 -8.21 7.62 6.79
CA ALA A 63 -7.11 7.55 5.82
C ALA A 63 -5.79 8.06 6.40
N SER A 64 -5.81 9.19 7.12
CA SER A 64 -4.60 9.81 7.67
C SER A 64 -3.97 9.04 8.83
N PHE A 65 -4.70 8.10 9.43
CA PHE A 65 -4.16 7.22 10.46
C PHE A 65 -3.22 6.15 9.90
N TYR A 66 -3.41 5.75 8.64
CA TYR A 66 -2.65 4.67 8.02
C TYR A 66 -1.67 5.23 6.98
N GLU A 67 -0.39 5.02 7.18
CA GLU A 67 0.71 5.48 6.33
C GLU A 67 0.64 4.96 4.88
N MET A 68 0.00 3.80 4.69
CA MET A 68 -0.18 3.20 3.36
C MET A 68 -1.02 4.04 2.40
N PHE A 69 -1.81 5.00 2.90
CA PHE A 69 -2.61 5.88 2.04
C PHE A 69 -1.83 7.15 1.71
N LYS A 70 -1.61 7.38 0.43
CA LYS A 70 -0.92 8.56 -0.08
C LYS A 70 -1.93 9.63 -0.49
N PHE A 71 -1.70 10.89 -0.08
CA PHE A 71 -2.59 12.04 -0.34
C PHE A 71 -2.12 12.93 -1.49
N HIS A 72 -1.07 12.53 -2.17
CA HIS A 72 -0.49 13.17 -3.33
C HIS A 72 -0.03 12.10 -4.33
N PRO A 73 0.12 12.45 -5.59
CA PRO A 73 0.64 11.53 -6.59
C PRO A 73 2.00 10.98 -6.16
N VAL A 74 2.15 9.66 -6.26
CA VAL A 74 3.41 8.95 -6.01
C VAL A 74 3.85 8.22 -7.26
N GLY A 75 5.11 7.81 -7.28
CA GLY A 75 5.70 7.05 -8.37
C GLY A 75 5.06 5.68 -8.58
N ARG A 76 5.39 5.08 -9.70
CA ARG A 76 5.00 3.68 -9.97
C ARG A 76 5.52 2.73 -8.89
N TYR A 77 6.69 3.03 -8.34
CA TYR A 77 7.34 2.29 -7.28
C TYR A 77 7.63 3.23 -6.10
N CYS A 78 6.99 2.97 -4.96
CA CYS A 78 7.36 3.56 -3.68
C CYS A 78 8.43 2.69 -3.05
N ILE A 79 9.57 3.30 -2.73
CA ILE A 79 10.71 2.66 -2.11
C ILE A 79 10.82 3.23 -0.69
N ASP A 80 10.54 2.39 0.29
CA ASP A 80 10.50 2.76 1.70
C ASP A 80 11.77 2.19 2.36
N VAL A 81 12.68 3.06 2.79
CA VAL A 81 13.93 2.67 3.47
C VAL A 81 13.71 2.76 4.97
N CYS A 82 13.81 1.63 5.66
CA CYS A 82 13.72 1.60 7.11
C CYS A 82 14.95 2.27 7.74
N THR A 83 14.72 3.35 8.49
CA THR A 83 15.79 4.09 9.20
C THR A 83 15.77 3.88 10.71
N ASN A 84 14.93 2.94 11.21
CA ASN A 84 14.83 2.65 12.64
C ASN A 84 16.05 1.91 13.17
N ILE A 85 16.16 1.81 14.48
CA ILE A 85 17.40 1.53 15.21
C ILE A 85 18.21 0.34 14.70
N SER A 86 17.60 -0.81 14.40
CA SER A 86 18.35 -1.98 13.92
C SER A 86 18.91 -1.76 12.51
N CYS A 87 18.13 -1.16 11.63
CA CYS A 87 18.58 -0.82 10.28
C CYS A 87 19.61 0.28 10.31
N GLN A 88 19.43 1.30 11.16
CA GLN A 88 20.39 2.37 11.36
C GLN A 88 21.77 1.84 11.79
N LEU A 89 21.81 0.93 12.77
CA LEU A 89 23.07 0.34 13.25
C LEU A 89 23.77 -0.49 12.18
N LEU A 90 23.05 -0.96 11.16
CA LEU A 90 23.55 -1.78 10.05
C LEU A 90 23.66 -0.99 8.73
N GLY A 91 23.70 0.34 8.77
CA GLY A 91 24.04 1.19 7.62
C GLY A 91 22.83 1.70 6.83
N ALA A 92 21.64 1.82 7.42
CA ALA A 92 20.46 2.31 6.70
C ALA A 92 20.57 3.77 6.27
N TRP A 93 21.27 4.62 7.05
CA TRP A 93 21.48 6.02 6.64
C TRP A 93 22.39 6.13 5.42
N GLU A 94 23.46 5.34 5.36
CA GLU A 94 24.35 5.27 4.22
C GLU A 94 23.60 4.73 2.98
N LEU A 95 22.71 3.75 3.18
CA LEU A 95 21.85 3.23 2.13
C LEU A 95 20.85 4.29 1.63
N LEU A 96 20.23 5.05 2.53
CA LEU A 96 19.31 6.14 2.18
C LEU A 96 20.01 7.24 1.39
N GLU A 97 21.18 7.70 1.87
CA GLU A 97 21.99 8.68 1.14
C GLU A 97 22.42 8.17 -0.24
N HIS A 98 22.75 6.89 -0.36
CA HIS A 98 23.03 6.25 -1.64
C HIS A 98 21.82 6.26 -2.56
N ALA A 99 20.64 5.89 -2.03
CA ALA A 99 19.38 5.89 -2.76
C ALA A 99 19.02 7.29 -3.27
N GLU A 100 19.18 8.33 -2.44
CA GLU A 100 18.97 9.72 -2.84
C GLU A 100 19.87 10.12 -4.01
N ARG A 101 21.17 9.79 -3.93
CA ARG A 101 22.11 10.06 -5.02
C ARG A 101 21.77 9.29 -6.30
N ARG A 102 21.41 8.02 -6.16
CA ARG A 102 21.09 7.13 -7.30
C ARG A 102 19.84 7.55 -8.04
N LEU A 103 18.81 7.99 -7.30
CA LEU A 103 17.53 8.42 -7.87
C LEU A 103 17.48 9.92 -8.21
N GLY A 104 18.42 10.72 -7.68
CA GLY A 104 18.45 12.16 -7.89
C GLY A 104 17.36 12.92 -7.15
N VAL A 105 16.78 12.33 -6.10
CA VAL A 105 15.72 12.93 -5.27
C VAL A 105 16.03 12.77 -3.79
N ARG A 106 15.43 13.60 -2.96
CA ARG A 106 15.45 13.44 -1.51
C ARG A 106 14.33 12.51 -1.05
N ALA A 107 14.53 11.89 0.10
CA ALA A 107 13.45 11.18 0.79
C ALA A 107 12.21 12.08 0.96
N GLY A 108 11.03 11.52 0.79
CA GLY A 108 9.75 12.24 0.69
C GLY A 108 9.43 12.79 -0.70
N SER A 109 10.24 12.49 -1.73
CA SER A 109 10.07 13.04 -3.08
C SER A 109 9.94 11.96 -4.15
N THR A 110 9.34 12.35 -5.28
CA THR A 110 9.17 11.50 -6.47
C THR A 110 10.09 11.98 -7.59
N THR A 111 10.67 11.05 -8.34
CA THR A 111 11.47 11.35 -9.55
C THR A 111 10.62 12.04 -10.61
N ASP A 112 11.23 12.93 -11.41
CA ASP A 112 10.53 13.75 -12.42
C ASP A 112 9.80 12.89 -13.47
N ASP A 113 10.28 11.68 -13.73
CA ASP A 113 9.66 10.72 -14.64
C ASP A 113 8.45 9.97 -14.02
N GLY A 114 8.16 10.21 -12.73
CA GLY A 114 7.09 9.53 -12.00
C GLY A 114 7.34 8.04 -11.77
N MET A 115 8.59 7.58 -11.92
CA MET A 115 8.91 6.16 -11.77
C MET A 115 9.05 5.77 -10.30
N PHE A 116 9.77 6.54 -9.51
CA PHE A 116 10.13 6.22 -8.13
C PHE A 116 9.71 7.33 -7.17
N THR A 117 9.12 6.94 -6.03
CA THR A 117 9.04 7.77 -4.82
C THR A 117 9.95 7.15 -3.78
N LEU A 118 10.85 7.93 -3.21
CA LEU A 118 11.74 7.50 -2.13
C LEU A 118 11.19 8.03 -0.80
N GLU A 119 11.07 7.17 0.18
CA GLU A 119 10.67 7.56 1.54
C GLU A 119 11.64 6.97 2.57
N ASP A 120 11.91 7.70 3.63
CA ASP A 120 12.46 7.16 4.86
C ASP A 120 11.31 6.82 5.80
N VAL A 121 11.30 5.60 6.32
CA VAL A 121 10.19 5.13 7.14
C VAL A 121 10.68 4.58 8.47
N GLU A 122 9.76 4.58 9.44
CA GLU A 122 9.94 3.91 10.70
C GLU A 122 10.03 2.38 10.52
N CYS A 123 10.09 1.64 11.61
CA CYS A 123 10.32 0.20 11.61
C CYS A 123 9.28 -0.60 10.80
N ILE A 124 9.73 -1.24 9.73
CA ILE A 124 8.94 -2.16 8.90
C ILE A 124 8.95 -3.60 9.44
N ALA A 125 9.35 -3.80 10.69
CA ALA A 125 9.35 -5.08 11.42
C ALA A 125 10.24 -6.20 10.83
N ALA A 126 11.29 -5.86 10.06
CA ALA A 126 12.25 -6.79 9.47
C ALA A 126 13.63 -6.73 10.15
N CYS A 127 13.69 -6.50 11.47
CA CYS A 127 14.92 -6.19 12.21
C CYS A 127 16.02 -7.26 12.14
N THR A 128 15.65 -8.54 12.00
CA THR A 128 16.62 -9.65 11.86
C THR A 128 17.28 -9.70 10.48
N GLU A 129 16.74 -8.94 9.53
CA GLU A 129 17.17 -8.92 8.13
C GLU A 129 17.61 -7.50 7.70
N ALA A 130 18.04 -6.69 8.67
CA ALA A 130 18.49 -5.33 8.42
C ALA A 130 19.82 -5.27 7.62
N PRO A 131 20.06 -4.20 6.82
CA PRO A 131 19.13 -3.12 6.49
C PRO A 131 18.01 -3.63 5.58
N ALA A 132 16.79 -3.20 5.83
CA ALA A 132 15.62 -3.63 5.08
C ALA A 132 14.92 -2.45 4.40
N ILE A 133 14.42 -2.70 3.20
CA ILE A 133 13.57 -1.77 2.44
C ILE A 133 12.30 -2.47 1.98
N GLU A 134 11.31 -1.69 1.62
CA GLU A 134 10.15 -2.18 0.87
C GLU A 134 10.07 -1.49 -0.50
N VAL A 135 9.56 -2.23 -1.49
CA VAL A 135 9.14 -1.67 -2.77
C VAL A 135 7.70 -2.07 -3.01
N ASN A 136 6.77 -1.11 -2.94
CA ASN A 136 5.34 -1.36 -3.04
C ASN A 136 4.88 -2.48 -2.09
N TYR A 137 5.34 -2.41 -0.81
CA TYR A 137 5.08 -3.40 0.24
C TYR A 137 5.65 -4.80 -0.05
N ARG A 138 6.71 -4.88 -0.85
CA ARG A 138 7.48 -6.10 -1.06
C ARG A 138 8.86 -5.94 -0.44
N TYR A 139 9.13 -6.71 0.58
CA TYR A 139 10.38 -6.66 1.34
C TYR A 139 11.60 -7.01 0.51
N ARG A 140 12.69 -6.31 0.80
CA ARG A 140 14.06 -6.62 0.40
C ARG A 140 14.92 -6.57 1.66
N TYR A 141 15.74 -7.58 1.84
CA TYR A 141 16.46 -7.82 3.07
C TYR A 141 17.96 -7.68 2.85
N ARG A 142 18.68 -7.22 3.92
CA ARG A 142 20.15 -7.10 3.92
C ARG A 142 20.67 -6.33 2.72
N VAL A 143 19.97 -5.24 2.37
CA VAL A 143 20.21 -4.51 1.13
C VAL A 143 21.49 -3.69 1.25
N THR A 144 22.44 -3.99 0.38
CA THR A 144 23.63 -3.17 0.18
C THR A 144 23.39 -2.09 -0.88
N PRO A 145 24.24 -1.05 -0.99
CA PRO A 145 24.17 -0.09 -2.10
C PRO A 145 24.17 -0.74 -3.49
N ASP A 146 24.98 -1.78 -3.69
CA ASP A 146 25.04 -2.52 -4.97
C ASP A 146 23.74 -3.29 -5.24
N ASP A 147 23.14 -3.90 -4.21
CA ASP A 147 21.82 -4.55 -4.33
C ASP A 147 20.73 -3.54 -4.67
N PHE A 148 20.80 -2.36 -4.07
CA PHE A 148 19.86 -1.26 -4.37
C PHE A 148 19.98 -0.84 -5.85
N ASP A 149 21.19 -0.62 -6.35
CA ASP A 149 21.42 -0.24 -7.75
C ASP A 149 20.90 -1.33 -8.70
N ALA A 150 21.20 -2.60 -8.43
CA ALA A 150 20.71 -3.73 -9.22
C ALA A 150 19.17 -3.84 -9.18
N LEU A 151 18.56 -3.50 -8.06
CA LEU A 151 17.10 -3.45 -7.91
C LEU A 151 16.50 -2.35 -8.78
N ILE A 152 17.04 -1.13 -8.71
CA ILE A 152 16.59 0.01 -9.54
C ILE A 152 16.69 -0.32 -11.03
N ASP A 153 17.80 -0.91 -11.48
CA ASP A 153 17.97 -1.34 -12.86
C ASP A 153 16.93 -2.36 -13.31
N LYS A 154 16.58 -3.32 -12.45
CA LYS A 154 15.55 -4.34 -12.73
C LYS A 154 14.14 -3.72 -12.79
N LEU A 155 13.84 -2.79 -11.89
CA LEU A 155 12.54 -2.09 -11.85
C LEU A 155 12.38 -1.18 -13.08
N THR A 156 13.41 -0.42 -13.43
CA THR A 156 13.43 0.44 -14.63
C THR A 156 13.24 -0.38 -15.91
N ALA A 157 13.88 -1.54 -15.99
CA ALA A 157 13.74 -2.45 -17.12
C ALA A 157 12.42 -3.24 -17.12
N GLY A 158 11.53 -3.06 -16.13
CA GLY A 158 10.25 -3.76 -16.01
C GLY A 158 10.35 -5.26 -15.74
N ARG A 159 11.52 -5.74 -15.28
CA ARG A 159 11.81 -7.18 -15.10
C ARG A 159 11.20 -7.78 -13.83
N LEU A 160 10.63 -6.97 -12.94
CA LEU A 160 10.04 -7.39 -11.67
C LEU A 160 8.52 -7.19 -11.62
N GLY A 161 7.84 -7.04 -12.76
CA GLY A 161 6.41 -6.69 -12.82
C GLY A 161 5.48 -7.67 -12.10
N ASP A 162 5.82 -8.97 -12.09
CA ASP A 162 5.02 -10.00 -11.41
C ASP A 162 5.32 -10.06 -9.89
N GLU A 163 6.56 -9.75 -9.51
CA GLU A 163 7.01 -9.78 -8.12
C GLU A 163 6.67 -8.48 -7.39
N VAL A 164 6.84 -7.34 -8.07
CA VAL A 164 6.56 -6.00 -7.55
C VAL A 164 5.46 -5.37 -8.41
N PRO A 165 4.18 -5.60 -8.10
CA PRO A 165 3.10 -4.95 -8.81
C PRO A 165 3.15 -3.43 -8.59
N ARG A 166 2.48 -2.68 -9.48
CA ARG A 166 2.34 -1.23 -9.34
C ARG A 166 1.82 -0.87 -7.96
N PHE A 167 2.27 0.26 -7.41
CA PHE A 167 1.77 0.80 -6.14
C PHE A 167 0.23 0.85 -6.11
N GLY A 168 -0.36 0.55 -4.97
CA GLY A 168 -1.81 0.54 -4.79
C GLY A 168 -2.53 -0.78 -5.14
N THR A 169 -1.83 -1.79 -5.70
CA THR A 169 -2.46 -3.04 -6.19
C THR A 169 -2.88 -4.04 -5.09
N LEU A 170 -2.99 -3.61 -3.84
CA LEU A 170 -3.35 -4.49 -2.70
C LEU A 170 -4.76 -5.08 -2.81
N ALA A 171 -5.68 -4.41 -3.50
CA ALA A 171 -7.06 -4.89 -3.66
C ALA A 171 -7.17 -6.25 -4.38
N ARG A 172 -6.13 -6.70 -5.09
CA ARG A 172 -6.10 -8.03 -5.74
C ARG A 172 -6.09 -9.19 -4.75
N VAL A 173 -5.64 -8.98 -3.52
CA VAL A 173 -5.70 -10.01 -2.48
C VAL A 173 -7.15 -10.44 -2.21
N ARG A 174 -8.10 -9.53 -2.37
CA ARG A 174 -9.54 -9.80 -2.20
C ARG A 174 -10.08 -10.87 -3.13
N GLN A 175 -9.65 -10.91 -4.39
CA GLN A 175 -10.18 -11.84 -5.38
C GLN A 175 -9.76 -13.30 -5.14
N ARG A 176 -8.66 -13.51 -4.41
CA ARG A 176 -8.18 -14.87 -4.08
C ARG A 176 -8.78 -15.46 -2.81
N THR A 177 -9.36 -14.62 -1.94
CA THR A 177 -9.90 -15.08 -0.64
C THR A 177 -11.35 -15.52 -0.72
N THR A 178 -12.14 -15.05 -1.71
CA THR A 178 -13.55 -15.41 -1.83
C THR A 178 -13.78 -16.88 -2.12
N ASP A 179 -12.93 -17.53 -2.91
CA ASP A 179 -13.10 -18.94 -3.28
C ASP A 179 -12.65 -19.93 -2.21
N ARG A 180 -11.79 -19.50 -1.27
CA ARG A 180 -11.31 -20.38 -0.17
C ARG A 180 -12.14 -20.28 1.10
N TRP A 181 -12.83 -19.15 1.33
CA TRP A 181 -13.57 -18.92 2.56
C TRP A 181 -15.02 -19.43 2.52
N SER A 182 -15.59 -19.57 1.32
CA SER A 182 -16.97 -20.08 1.15
C SER A 182 -17.14 -21.56 1.54
N GLY A 183 -16.04 -22.30 1.75
CA GLY A 183 -16.07 -23.69 2.17
C GLY A 183 -15.79 -23.96 3.65
N ALA A 184 -15.24 -22.99 4.40
CA ALA A 184 -14.80 -23.21 5.78
C ALA A 184 -15.77 -22.70 6.86
N GLY A 185 -16.77 -21.90 6.46
CA GLY A 185 -17.70 -21.28 7.43
C GLY A 185 -18.85 -22.18 7.91
N THR A 186 -19.09 -23.31 7.25
CA THR A 186 -20.24 -24.17 7.57
C THR A 186 -19.94 -25.27 8.60
N THR A 187 -18.66 -25.59 8.82
CA THR A 187 -18.31 -26.66 9.79
C THR A 187 -18.01 -26.15 11.19
N ALA A 188 -17.48 -24.92 11.33
CA ALA A 188 -17.15 -24.37 12.65
C ALA A 188 -18.40 -23.90 13.43
N GLN A 189 -19.45 -23.43 12.75
CA GLN A 189 -20.68 -22.98 13.40
C GLN A 189 -21.52 -24.16 13.90
N ALA A 190 -21.50 -25.28 13.17
CA ALA A 190 -22.23 -26.49 13.57
C ALA A 190 -21.67 -27.19 14.83
N GLU A 191 -20.39 -26.99 15.13
CA GLU A 191 -19.75 -27.54 16.35
C GLU A 191 -19.96 -26.65 17.58
N VAL A 192 -20.27 -25.38 17.43
CA VAL A 192 -20.57 -24.45 18.55
C VAL A 192 -22.03 -24.60 18.98
N ASP A 193 -22.94 -24.84 18.05
CA ASP A 193 -24.38 -25.01 18.34
C ASP A 193 -24.74 -26.44 18.88
N ALA A 194 -23.77 -27.36 18.86
CA ALA A 194 -23.91 -28.74 19.35
C ALA A 194 -23.34 -28.97 20.77
N ARG A 195 -22.89 -27.91 21.46
CA ARG A 195 -22.39 -27.91 22.84
C ARG A 195 -23.27 -27.04 23.75
#